data_0e18ad10d158e798daeae4d8032d7e71
#
_entry.id   0e18ad10d158e798daeae4d8032d7e71
#
_cell.length_a   1.000
_cell.length_b   1.000
_cell.length_c   1.000
_cell.angle_alpha   90.00
_cell.angle_beta   90.00
_cell.angle_gamma   90.00
#
_symmetry.space_group_name_H-M   'P 1'
#
loop_
_entity.id
_entity.type
_entity.pdbx_description
1 polymer ?
#
loop_
_entity_poly.entity_id
_entity_poly.type
_entity_poly.pdbx_seq_one_letter_code
_entity_poly.pdbx_strand_id
1 'polypeptide(L)'
;MKNVWLAIIALICLPGIGWAQKHKEDKKAKIKAIVEAQNYVFKAQTALPTAGSSRQLTSDYGLQVSKDTVVSDLPYFGRAYTAPLNPSEGPLQFTTTKFQYMVSTNKKGGWNVTITPQDVTDPRELIMTIFDNGSASMVVNSTNRQPISFNGYVTAKK
;
A
#
# COMPACT_ATOMS: atom_id res chain seq x y z
N MET A 1 -12.13 11.50 -61.54
CA MET A 1 -12.33 12.28 -60.31
C MET A 1 -13.06 11.46 -59.23
N LYS A 2 -12.60 10.23 -58.90
CA LYS A 2 -13.28 9.35 -57.91
C LYS A 2 -12.37 8.85 -56.78
N ASN A 3 -11.12 9.22 -56.74
CA ASN A 3 -10.14 8.63 -55.76
C ASN A 3 -9.56 9.61 -54.75
N VAL A 4 -10.09 10.86 -54.67
CA VAL A 4 -9.57 11.89 -53.73
C VAL A 4 -10.29 11.87 -52.36
N TRP A 5 -11.46 11.25 -52.30
CA TRP A 5 -12.26 11.22 -51.04
C TRP A 5 -11.87 10.13 -50.04
N LEU A 6 -11.13 9.13 -50.44
CA LEU A 6 -10.66 8.03 -49.57
C LEU A 6 -9.40 8.38 -48.78
N ALA A 7 -8.66 9.40 -49.16
CA ALA A 7 -7.44 9.84 -48.43
C ALA A 7 -7.68 10.77 -47.23
N ILE A 8 -8.88 11.32 -47.09
CA ILE A 8 -9.17 12.29 -46.02
C ILE A 8 -9.69 11.64 -44.74
N ILE A 9 -10.15 10.39 -44.79
CA ILE A 9 -10.69 9.68 -43.60
C ILE A 9 -9.59 9.06 -42.72
N ALA A 10 -8.36 8.87 -43.24
CA ALA A 10 -7.28 8.22 -42.51
C ALA A 10 -6.48 9.14 -41.55
N LEU A 11 -6.78 10.45 -41.51
CA LEU A 11 -5.95 11.43 -40.77
C LEU A 11 -6.60 11.98 -39.49
N ILE A 12 -7.71 11.42 -39.01
CA ILE A 12 -8.45 11.96 -37.82
C ILE A 12 -8.31 11.10 -36.55
N CYS A 13 -7.53 10.02 -36.55
CA CYS A 13 -7.47 9.08 -35.42
C CYS A 13 -6.17 9.05 -34.60
N LEU A 14 -5.46 10.17 -34.39
CA LEU A 14 -4.29 10.12 -33.48
C LEU A 14 -4.03 11.43 -32.67
N PRO A 15 -4.82 11.76 -31.64
CA PRO A 15 -4.24 12.50 -30.53
C PRO A 15 -4.53 11.96 -29.12
N GLY A 16 -5.05 10.74 -28.97
CA GLY A 16 -5.49 10.25 -27.63
C GLY A 16 -4.42 9.50 -26.79
N ILE A 17 -3.34 9.02 -27.39
CA ILE A 17 -2.42 8.07 -26.72
C ILE A 17 -1.39 8.77 -25.83
N GLY A 18 -0.96 9.99 -26.16
CA GLY A 18 0.09 10.71 -25.41
C GLY A 18 -0.31 11.17 -24.01
N TRP A 19 -1.58 11.50 -23.79
CA TRP A 19 -2.05 12.03 -22.51
C TRP A 19 -2.20 10.97 -21.43
N ALA A 20 -2.61 9.76 -21.81
CA ALA A 20 -2.76 8.65 -20.86
C ALA A 20 -1.39 8.14 -20.34
N GLN A 21 -0.37 8.10 -21.19
CA GLN A 21 0.98 7.71 -20.80
C GLN A 21 1.61 8.74 -19.87
N LYS A 22 1.53 10.03 -20.18
CA LYS A 22 2.05 11.11 -19.32
C LYS A 22 1.45 11.08 -17.93
N HIS A 23 0.14 10.91 -17.82
CA HIS A 23 -0.55 10.83 -16.51
C HIS A 23 -0.10 9.61 -15.69
N LYS A 24 0.19 8.49 -16.33
CA LYS A 24 0.69 7.27 -15.67
C LYS A 24 2.12 7.48 -15.14
N GLU A 25 2.98 8.10 -15.93
CA GLU A 25 4.36 8.40 -15.52
C GLU A 25 4.42 9.41 -14.39
N ASP A 26 3.61 10.48 -14.45
CA ASP A 26 3.50 11.48 -13.39
C ASP A 26 3.03 10.84 -12.06
N LYS A 27 2.08 9.92 -12.12
CA LYS A 27 1.59 9.20 -10.95
C LYS A 27 2.67 8.29 -10.37
N LYS A 28 3.36 7.53 -11.20
CA LYS A 28 4.49 6.70 -10.79
C LYS A 28 5.59 7.50 -10.11
N ALA A 29 5.96 8.66 -10.70
CA ALA A 29 6.98 9.54 -10.13
C ALA A 29 6.57 10.08 -8.75
N LYS A 30 5.30 10.45 -8.56
CA LYS A 30 4.76 10.87 -7.27
C LYS A 30 4.82 9.75 -6.23
N ILE A 31 4.39 8.53 -6.58
CA ILE A 31 4.45 7.39 -5.67
C ILE A 31 5.90 7.07 -5.30
N LYS A 32 6.81 7.06 -6.28
CA LYS A 32 8.24 6.88 -6.02
C LYS A 32 8.76 7.90 -4.99
N ALA A 33 8.48 9.16 -5.20
CA ALA A 33 8.96 10.24 -4.34
C ALA A 33 8.51 10.08 -2.89
N ILE A 34 7.24 9.73 -2.63
CA ILE A 34 6.73 9.56 -1.27
C ILE A 34 7.27 8.31 -0.58
N VAL A 35 7.50 7.23 -1.34
CA VAL A 35 8.07 5.97 -0.81
C VAL A 35 9.55 6.16 -0.44
N GLU A 36 10.35 6.77 -1.32
CA GLU A 36 11.75 7.08 -1.07
C GLU A 36 11.93 8.11 0.06
N ALA A 37 11.04 9.10 0.14
CA ALA A 37 11.03 10.08 1.22
C ALA A 37 10.54 9.52 2.57
N GLN A 38 10.00 8.29 2.60
CA GLN A 38 9.33 7.71 3.78
C GLN A 38 8.26 8.66 4.34
N ASN A 39 7.42 9.22 3.47
CA ASN A 39 6.39 10.18 3.87
C ASN A 39 5.08 9.91 3.16
N TYR A 40 4.36 8.89 3.63
CA TYR A 40 3.11 8.45 3.03
C TYR A 40 2.17 7.81 4.05
N VAL A 41 0.92 7.66 3.63
CA VAL A 41 -0.11 6.90 4.34
C VAL A 41 -0.58 5.77 3.45
N PHE A 42 -0.53 4.54 3.95
CA PHE A 42 -1.27 3.41 3.40
C PHE A 42 -2.68 3.43 3.96
N LYS A 43 -3.68 3.53 3.10
CA LYS A 43 -5.11 3.45 3.45
C LYS A 43 -5.61 2.04 3.16
N ALA A 44 -6.00 1.32 4.21
CA ALA A 44 -6.53 -0.03 4.09
C ALA A 44 -8.02 0.03 3.69
N GLN A 45 -8.38 -0.73 2.65
CA GLN A 45 -9.76 -0.83 2.16
C GLN A 45 -10.38 -2.21 2.42
N THR A 46 -9.54 -3.24 2.40
CA THR A 46 -10.00 -4.62 2.59
C THR A 46 -9.02 -5.36 3.48
N ALA A 47 -9.53 -6.05 4.48
CA ALA A 47 -8.76 -7.00 5.29
C ALA A 47 -9.00 -8.43 4.79
N LEU A 48 -7.91 -9.20 4.69
CA LEU A 48 -7.88 -10.59 4.24
C LEU A 48 -7.23 -11.44 5.34
N PRO A 49 -8.01 -11.95 6.30
CA PRO A 49 -7.53 -12.89 7.29
C PRO A 49 -7.04 -14.18 6.65
N THR A 50 -6.08 -14.87 7.27
CA THR A 50 -5.61 -16.19 6.82
C THR A 50 -6.73 -17.24 6.84
N ALA A 51 -7.68 -17.11 7.77
CA ALA A 51 -8.86 -17.95 7.86
C ALA A 51 -10.12 -17.08 7.93
N GLY A 52 -11.11 -17.39 7.10
CA GLY A 52 -12.37 -16.66 7.01
C GLY A 52 -12.50 -15.83 5.75
N SER A 53 -13.57 -15.05 5.67
CA SER A 53 -13.89 -14.22 4.50
C SER A 53 -13.15 -12.88 4.56
N SER A 54 -12.86 -12.31 3.39
CA SER A 54 -12.40 -10.92 3.28
C SER A 54 -13.43 -9.94 3.84
N ARG A 55 -12.96 -8.84 4.42
CA ARG A 55 -13.82 -7.81 5.03
C ARG A 55 -13.52 -6.45 4.43
N GLN A 56 -14.54 -5.79 3.92
CA GLN A 56 -14.44 -4.39 3.54
C GLN A 56 -14.35 -3.51 4.78
N LEU A 57 -13.43 -2.55 4.76
CA LEU A 57 -13.19 -1.63 5.85
C LEU A 57 -13.90 -0.31 5.56
N THR A 58 -14.74 0.12 6.49
CA THR A 58 -15.56 1.35 6.35
C THR A 58 -14.99 2.54 7.13
N SER A 59 -14.05 2.29 8.03
CA SER A 59 -13.35 3.33 8.79
C SER A 59 -11.97 3.62 8.18
N ASP A 60 -11.39 4.75 8.54
CA ASP A 60 -10.09 5.24 8.03
C ASP A 60 -8.89 4.47 8.60
N TYR A 61 -8.90 3.15 8.48
CA TYR A 61 -7.78 2.32 8.90
C TYR A 61 -6.56 2.48 7.99
N GLY A 62 -5.36 2.47 8.59
CA GLY A 62 -4.15 2.61 7.80
C GLY A 62 -2.84 2.54 8.57
N LEU A 63 -1.77 2.75 7.81
CA LEU A 63 -0.40 2.84 8.30
C LEU A 63 0.19 4.17 7.85
N GLN A 64 0.57 5.03 8.80
CA GLN A 64 1.29 6.26 8.49
C GLN A 64 2.78 6.01 8.63
N VAL A 65 3.54 6.33 7.59
CA VAL A 65 5.00 6.17 7.55
C VAL A 65 5.65 7.53 7.46
N SER A 66 6.57 7.80 8.38
CA SER A 66 7.47 8.96 8.39
C SER A 66 8.90 8.44 8.61
N LYS A 67 9.91 9.28 8.41
CA LYS A 67 11.33 8.89 8.56
C LYS A 67 11.69 8.40 9.96
N ASP A 68 11.01 8.93 10.96
CA ASP A 68 11.26 8.74 12.39
C ASP A 68 10.14 8.04 13.14
N THR A 69 8.99 7.83 12.49
CA THR A 69 7.80 7.33 13.18
C THR A 69 6.92 6.54 12.22
N VAL A 70 6.47 5.39 12.66
CA VAL A 70 5.41 4.62 12.02
C VAL A 70 4.24 4.50 12.98
N VAL A 71 3.04 4.91 12.52
CA VAL A 71 1.79 4.81 13.28
C VAL A 71 0.87 3.85 12.55
N SER A 72 0.46 2.80 13.22
CA SER A 72 -0.48 1.81 12.73
C SER A 72 -1.82 1.93 13.45
N ASP A 73 -2.88 2.04 12.67
CA ASP A 73 -4.26 1.91 13.13
C ASP A 73 -4.97 0.93 12.19
N LEU A 74 -4.78 -0.37 12.44
CA LEU A 74 -5.31 -1.44 11.63
C LEU A 74 -6.17 -2.39 12.47
N PRO A 75 -7.31 -2.86 11.95
CA PRO A 75 -8.12 -3.83 12.63
C PRO A 75 -7.51 -5.24 12.49
N TYR A 76 -7.76 -6.12 13.43
CA TYR A 76 -7.34 -7.50 13.36
C TYR A 76 -8.54 -8.46 13.35
N PHE A 77 -8.55 -9.38 12.38
CA PHE A 77 -9.60 -10.38 12.20
C PHE A 77 -8.97 -11.77 12.05
N GLY A 78 -8.30 -12.25 13.06
CA GLY A 78 -7.63 -13.55 13.02
C GLY A 78 -7.62 -14.21 14.40
N ARG A 79 -6.97 -15.37 14.49
CA ARG A 79 -6.78 -16.08 15.75
C ARG A 79 -5.50 -15.59 16.42
N ALA A 80 -5.59 -15.25 17.70
CA ALA A 80 -4.44 -15.07 18.57
C ALA A 80 -4.09 -16.40 19.22
N TYR A 81 -2.79 -16.68 19.33
CA TYR A 81 -2.29 -17.88 20.03
C TYR A 81 -2.06 -17.61 21.51
N THR A 82 -1.86 -16.36 21.88
CA THR A 82 -1.70 -15.87 23.25
C THR A 82 -2.68 -14.74 23.52
N ALA A 83 -3.21 -14.66 24.74
CA ALA A 83 -4.05 -13.54 25.15
C ALA A 83 -3.24 -12.23 25.14
N PRO A 84 -3.80 -11.10 24.66
CA PRO A 84 -3.12 -9.83 24.70
C PRO A 84 -2.89 -9.38 26.13
N LEU A 85 -1.72 -8.82 26.43
CA LEU A 85 -1.38 -8.27 27.73
C LEU A 85 -2.22 -7.02 28.07
N ASN A 86 -2.65 -6.30 27.05
CA ASN A 86 -3.53 -5.14 27.17
C ASN A 86 -4.76 -5.30 26.25
N PRO A 87 -5.93 -5.72 26.78
CA PRO A 87 -7.14 -5.92 25.97
C PRO A 87 -7.72 -4.64 25.38
N SER A 88 -7.34 -3.47 25.91
CA SER A 88 -7.89 -2.17 25.50
C SER A 88 -7.26 -1.63 24.22
N GLU A 89 -6.10 -2.14 23.82
CA GLU A 89 -5.41 -1.72 22.60
C GLU A 89 -5.66 -2.76 21.51
N GLY A 90 -6.09 -2.30 20.34
CA GLY A 90 -6.21 -3.17 19.17
C GLY A 90 -4.83 -3.77 18.82
N PRO A 91 -4.77 -5.06 18.45
CA PRO A 91 -3.50 -5.78 18.28
C PRO A 91 -2.58 -5.24 17.19
N LEU A 92 -3.07 -4.41 16.30
CA LEU A 92 -2.30 -3.74 15.24
C LEU A 92 -2.40 -2.21 15.35
N GLN A 93 -2.72 -1.70 16.56
CA GLN A 93 -2.70 -0.27 16.88
C GLN A 93 -1.45 0.01 17.70
N PHE A 94 -0.45 0.63 17.08
CA PHE A 94 0.83 0.93 17.71
C PHE A 94 1.51 2.13 17.06
N THR A 95 2.43 2.72 17.81
CA THR A 95 3.37 3.71 17.30
C THR A 95 4.78 3.19 17.58
N THR A 96 5.64 3.22 16.56
CA THR A 96 7.06 2.88 16.72
C THR A 96 7.94 4.01 16.22
N THR A 97 9.01 4.29 16.96
CA THR A 97 10.06 5.25 16.61
C THR A 97 11.41 4.57 16.38
N LYS A 98 11.47 3.24 16.64
CA LYS A 98 12.65 2.41 16.38
C LYS A 98 12.27 1.29 15.45
N PHE A 99 12.63 1.42 14.17
CA PHE A 99 12.29 0.44 13.14
C PHE A 99 13.35 0.41 12.04
N GLN A 100 13.45 -0.72 11.36
CA GLN A 100 14.18 -0.82 10.10
C GLN A 100 13.20 -0.61 8.94
N TYR A 101 13.62 0.14 7.94
CA TYR A 101 12.86 0.39 6.73
C TYR A 101 13.70 0.02 5.52
N MET A 102 13.27 -0.98 4.77
CA MET A 102 13.93 -1.46 3.56
C MET A 102 13.02 -1.30 2.35
N VAL A 103 13.59 -0.77 1.26
CA VAL A 103 12.89 -0.63 -0.02
C VAL A 103 13.65 -1.37 -1.09
N SER A 104 12.94 -2.11 -1.91
CA SER A 104 13.47 -2.75 -3.11
C SER A 104 12.50 -2.57 -4.27
N THR A 105 13.02 -2.57 -5.50
CA THR A 105 12.18 -2.53 -6.70
C THR A 105 11.51 -3.88 -6.94
N ASN A 106 10.24 -3.85 -7.30
CA ASN A 106 9.51 -5.05 -7.67
C ASN A 106 9.69 -5.34 -9.17
N LYS A 107 9.99 -6.60 -9.55
CA LYS A 107 10.15 -7.02 -10.96
C LYS A 107 8.90 -6.79 -11.81
N LYS A 108 7.72 -6.72 -11.20
CA LYS A 108 6.43 -6.45 -11.87
C LYS A 108 6.06 -4.96 -11.92
N GLY A 109 6.99 -4.08 -11.52
CA GLY A 109 6.77 -2.65 -11.37
C GLY A 109 6.36 -2.27 -9.95
N GLY A 110 6.81 -1.08 -9.50
CA GLY A 110 6.59 -0.58 -8.14
C GLY A 110 7.67 -1.00 -7.14
N TRP A 111 7.33 -1.08 -5.85
CA TRP A 111 8.28 -1.24 -4.75
C TRP A 111 7.78 -2.28 -3.74
N ASN A 112 8.72 -3.02 -3.18
CA ASN A 112 8.50 -3.79 -1.96
C ASN A 112 9.12 -3.01 -0.80
N VAL A 113 8.34 -2.77 0.23
CA VAL A 113 8.74 -2.08 1.46
C VAL A 113 8.60 -3.07 2.61
N THR A 114 9.66 -3.23 3.39
CA THR A 114 9.65 -4.02 4.62
C THR A 114 9.92 -3.10 5.79
N ILE A 115 9.02 -3.10 6.78
CA ILE A 115 9.15 -2.36 8.03
C ILE A 115 9.23 -3.37 9.17
N THR A 116 10.32 -3.30 9.94
CA THR A 116 10.55 -4.17 11.10
C THR A 116 10.64 -3.31 12.36
N PRO A 117 9.55 -3.19 13.14
CA PRO A 117 9.56 -2.49 14.41
C PRO A 117 10.55 -3.15 15.41
N GLN A 118 11.16 -2.36 16.27
CA GLN A 118 12.12 -2.83 17.27
C GLN A 118 11.75 -2.50 18.71
N ASP A 119 10.82 -1.58 18.91
CA ASP A 119 10.33 -1.09 20.20
C ASP A 119 8.90 -1.52 20.52
N VAL A 120 8.31 -2.40 19.70
CA VAL A 120 7.01 -3.03 19.94
C VAL A 120 7.16 -4.55 19.93
N THR A 121 6.38 -5.23 20.75
CA THR A 121 6.45 -6.70 20.88
C THR A 121 5.81 -7.41 19.70
N ASP A 122 4.78 -6.79 19.09
CA ASP A 122 4.00 -7.32 17.98
C ASP A 122 3.32 -6.17 17.22
N PRO A 123 3.39 -6.08 15.90
CA PRO A 123 3.84 -7.11 14.96
C PRO A 123 5.37 -7.19 14.82
N ARG A 124 5.84 -8.35 14.33
CA ARG A 124 7.24 -8.57 14.04
C ARG A 124 7.69 -7.88 12.75
N GLU A 125 6.84 -7.84 11.74
CA GLU A 125 7.19 -7.34 10.42
C GLU A 125 5.95 -6.93 9.63
N LEU A 126 6.06 -5.86 8.86
CA LEU A 126 5.08 -5.42 7.88
C LEU A 126 5.73 -5.43 6.50
N ILE A 127 5.19 -6.19 5.57
CA ILE A 127 5.68 -6.29 4.20
C ILE A 127 4.63 -5.68 3.28
N MET A 128 4.98 -4.63 2.56
CA MET A 128 4.07 -3.92 1.66
C MET A 128 4.58 -3.98 0.22
N THR A 129 3.73 -4.38 -0.71
CA THR A 129 3.96 -4.24 -2.15
C THR A 129 3.16 -3.05 -2.64
N ILE A 130 3.85 -2.03 -3.15
CA ILE A 130 3.27 -0.80 -3.69
C ILE A 130 3.45 -0.81 -5.19
N PHE A 131 2.37 -0.66 -5.96
CA PHE A 131 2.40 -0.63 -7.41
C PHE A 131 2.56 0.80 -7.96
N ASP A 132 2.98 0.92 -9.21
CA ASP A 132 3.20 2.21 -9.91
C ASP A 132 1.96 3.13 -9.90
N ASN A 133 0.77 2.55 -9.85
CA ASN A 133 -0.50 3.27 -9.78
C ASN A 133 -0.92 3.68 -8.36
N GLY A 134 -0.11 3.38 -7.35
CA GLY A 134 -0.37 3.67 -5.95
C GLY A 134 -1.26 2.65 -5.24
N SER A 135 -1.82 1.64 -5.92
CA SER A 135 -2.44 0.53 -5.20
C SER A 135 -1.40 -0.23 -4.39
N ALA A 136 -1.79 -0.82 -3.28
CA ALA A 136 -0.85 -1.52 -2.43
C ALA A 136 -1.51 -2.70 -1.72
N SER A 137 -0.70 -3.73 -1.46
CA SER A 137 -1.04 -4.86 -0.61
C SER A 137 -0.02 -4.94 0.51
N MET A 138 -0.48 -5.16 1.73
CA MET A 138 0.36 -5.27 2.91
C MET A 138 0.08 -6.57 3.64
N VAL A 139 1.12 -7.27 4.06
CA VAL A 139 1.07 -8.43 4.94
C VAL A 139 1.66 -8.04 6.28
N VAL A 140 0.95 -8.33 7.35
CA VAL A 140 1.40 -8.14 8.74
C VAL A 140 1.71 -9.49 9.34
N ASN A 141 2.97 -9.71 9.66
CA ASN A 141 3.47 -10.91 10.30
C ASN A 141 3.60 -10.68 11.80
N SER A 142 2.96 -11.53 12.58
CA SER A 142 2.95 -11.49 14.04
C SER A 142 3.60 -12.74 14.63
N THR A 143 4.16 -12.63 15.84
CA THR A 143 4.70 -13.79 16.57
C THR A 143 3.59 -14.55 17.25
N ASN A 144 2.61 -13.84 17.81
CA ASN A 144 1.57 -14.41 18.70
C ASN A 144 0.20 -14.55 18.02
N ARG A 145 0.13 -14.32 16.69
CA ARG A 145 -1.13 -14.30 15.91
C ARG A 145 -0.92 -14.81 14.52
N GLN A 146 -2.02 -15.22 13.89
CA GLN A 146 -2.00 -15.53 12.47
C GLN A 146 -1.67 -14.29 11.65
N PRO A 147 -0.92 -14.39 10.56
CA PRO A 147 -0.72 -13.29 9.61
C PRO A 147 -2.06 -12.78 9.07
N ILE A 148 -2.11 -11.49 8.78
CA ILE A 148 -3.24 -10.85 8.11
C ILE A 148 -2.74 -9.98 6.97
N SER A 149 -3.49 -9.95 5.88
CA SER A 149 -3.17 -9.08 4.75
C SER A 149 -4.21 -7.99 4.60
N PHE A 150 -3.79 -6.87 4.00
CA PHE A 150 -4.65 -5.73 3.69
C PHE A 150 -4.42 -5.30 2.25
N ASN A 151 -5.50 -5.02 1.52
CA ASN A 151 -5.43 -4.34 0.24
C ASN A 151 -5.91 -2.90 0.40
N GLY A 152 -5.30 -2.00 -0.35
CA GLY A 152 -5.60 -0.58 -0.30
C GLY A 152 -4.75 0.23 -1.26
N TYR A 153 -4.37 1.43 -0.86
CA TYR A 153 -3.54 2.32 -1.68
C TYR A 153 -2.66 3.23 -0.80
N VAL A 154 -1.62 3.77 -1.40
CA VAL A 154 -0.75 4.75 -0.76
C VAL A 154 -1.03 6.15 -1.29
N THR A 155 -0.91 7.14 -0.39
CA THR A 155 -1.03 8.56 -0.70
C THR A 155 -0.02 9.36 0.11
N ALA A 156 0.31 10.57 -0.35
CA ALA A 156 1.15 11.46 0.44
C ALA A 156 0.50 11.77 1.80
N LYS A 157 1.32 11.88 2.83
CA LYS A 157 0.89 12.40 4.13
C LYS A 157 0.58 13.88 3.97
N LYS A 158 -0.59 14.31 4.41
CA LYS A 158 -0.99 15.73 4.43
C LYS A 158 -0.33 16.46 5.60
#